data_335fde18a9bdfa8df556dc5caf5f0454
#
_entry.id   335fde18a9bdfa8df556dc5caf5f0454
#
_cell.length_a   1.000
_cell.length_b   1.000
_cell.length_c   1.000
_cell.angle_alpha   90.00
_cell.angle_beta   90.00
_cell.angle_gamma   90.00
#
_symmetry.space_group_name_H-M   'P 1'
#
loop_
_entity.id
_entity.type
_entity.pdbx_description
1 polymer ?
#
loop_
_entity_poly.entity_id
_entity_poly.type
_entity_poly.pdbx_seq_one_letter_code
_entity_poly.pdbx_strand_id
1 'polypeptide(L)'
;MGKISYSQFSKWDKCPYTWKLDYVDKIGTFKGNIYTLFGSALHETIQAYLVCYYERTIKEADNLPLNDILQYRMEENYKQSKAQHGDDFEVTLPEMKEFFQDGINIIKEFKKKKGSHFPKKNTELLGIEVSLNYPMPGNMKFNGYMDVVLHNKVTGRVKIIDIKSASFGWNKYQKADKNKTNQLLLYKQFFAKERDIPIDKIEVEYLILKRKLYENIQYPQKRLQVFSPASGKPSINKVLRRLQEFMEECYDKDGNIIPNDYQKCEKHKKCRLCKDL
;
A
#
# COMPACT_ATOMS: atom_id res chain seq x y z
N MET A 1 19.55 15.80 -0.42
CA MET A 1 18.55 15.39 0.58
C MET A 1 18.14 13.95 0.32
N GLY A 2 18.48 13.04 1.25
CA GLY A 2 18.18 11.62 1.16
C GLY A 2 16.68 11.37 1.23
N LYS A 3 16.19 10.32 0.52
CA LYS A 3 14.78 9.95 0.53
C LYS A 3 14.59 8.58 1.16
N ILE A 4 13.74 8.50 2.16
CA ILE A 4 13.34 7.27 2.83
C ILE A 4 11.87 6.99 2.51
N SER A 5 11.53 5.79 2.13
CA SER A 5 10.15 5.34 1.96
C SER A 5 9.84 4.15 2.87
N TYR A 6 8.55 3.89 3.07
CA TYR A 6 8.15 2.69 3.79
C TYR A 6 8.66 1.40 3.12
N SER A 7 8.69 1.36 1.79
CA SER A 7 9.18 0.19 1.05
C SER A 7 10.65 -0.10 1.34
N GLN A 8 11.51 0.94 1.41
CA GLN A 8 12.91 0.81 1.79
C GLN A 8 13.03 0.29 3.23
N PHE A 9 12.39 0.97 4.17
CA PHE A 9 12.40 0.59 5.58
C PHE A 9 11.89 -0.84 5.80
N SER A 10 10.75 -1.19 5.22
CA SER A 10 10.17 -2.53 5.34
C SER A 10 11.07 -3.63 4.76
N LYS A 11 11.81 -3.33 3.68
CA LYS A 11 12.77 -4.28 3.11
C LYS A 11 13.96 -4.49 4.03
N TRP A 12 14.54 -3.41 4.56
CA TRP A 12 15.62 -3.49 5.52
C TRP A 12 15.18 -4.21 6.81
N ASP A 13 14.00 -3.88 7.34
CA ASP A 13 13.46 -4.49 8.57
C ASP A 13 13.25 -6.02 8.43
N LYS A 14 13.01 -6.49 7.21
CA LYS A 14 12.97 -7.92 6.90
C LYS A 14 14.34 -8.53 6.75
N CYS A 15 15.22 -7.88 6.02
CA CYS A 15 16.56 -8.35 5.73
C CYS A 15 17.43 -7.20 5.21
N PRO A 16 18.35 -6.67 6.03
CA PRO A 16 19.25 -5.59 5.61
C PRO A 16 20.03 -5.91 4.32
N TYR A 17 20.45 -7.15 4.15
CA TYR A 17 21.15 -7.59 2.94
C TYR A 17 20.31 -7.44 1.67
N THR A 18 19.01 -7.78 1.68
CA THR A 18 18.15 -7.60 0.51
C THR A 18 17.87 -6.12 0.22
N TRP A 19 17.85 -5.29 1.26
CA TRP A 19 17.79 -3.84 1.08
C TRP A 19 19.07 -3.33 0.38
N LYS A 20 20.25 -3.81 0.81
CA LYS A 20 21.54 -3.49 0.15
C LYS A 20 21.49 -3.80 -1.34
N LEU A 21 21.07 -5.00 -1.72
CA LEU A 21 21.01 -5.42 -3.12
C LEU A 21 20.18 -4.47 -3.99
N ASP A 22 19.06 -3.97 -3.47
CA ASP A 22 18.15 -3.11 -4.24
C ASP A 22 18.56 -1.64 -4.22
N TYR A 23 19.02 -1.12 -3.08
CA TYR A 23 19.20 0.32 -2.90
C TYR A 23 20.65 0.78 -2.91
N VAL A 24 21.61 -0.10 -2.60
CA VAL A 24 23.05 0.16 -2.67
C VAL A 24 23.61 -0.37 -4.00
N ASP A 25 23.47 -1.68 -4.22
CA ASP A 25 24.05 -2.38 -5.38
C ASP A 25 23.18 -2.22 -6.64
N LYS A 26 21.92 -1.80 -6.49
CA LYS A 26 20.94 -1.57 -7.58
C LYS A 26 20.73 -2.78 -8.51
N ILE A 27 20.83 -3.97 -7.95
CA ILE A 27 20.66 -5.22 -8.71
C ILE A 27 19.19 -5.43 -9.14
N GLY A 28 18.24 -4.83 -8.44
CA GLY A 28 16.82 -4.90 -8.80
C GLY A 28 16.22 -6.30 -8.61
N THR A 29 16.00 -6.70 -7.36
CA THR A 29 15.52 -8.07 -7.04
C THR A 29 14.06 -8.33 -7.38
N PHE A 30 13.28 -7.29 -7.71
CA PHE A 30 11.86 -7.40 -7.98
C PHE A 30 11.53 -7.05 -9.44
N LYS A 31 11.03 -8.03 -10.19
CA LYS A 31 10.71 -7.91 -11.63
C LYS A 31 9.22 -7.67 -11.93
N GLY A 32 8.41 -7.45 -10.92
CA GLY A 32 6.96 -7.37 -11.08
C GLY A 32 6.32 -8.76 -11.31
N ASN A 33 5.01 -8.82 -11.22
CA ASN A 33 4.20 -10.01 -11.52
C ASN A 33 2.73 -9.63 -11.70
N ILE A 34 1.89 -10.60 -12.06
CA ILE A 34 0.44 -10.36 -12.24
C ILE A 34 -0.24 -9.76 -11.01
N TYR A 35 0.21 -10.07 -9.79
CA TYR A 35 -0.40 -9.53 -8.56
C TYR A 35 -0.14 -8.04 -8.40
N THR A 36 1.08 -7.58 -8.70
CA THR A 36 1.43 -6.15 -8.65
C THR A 36 0.78 -5.38 -9.78
N LEU A 37 0.79 -5.92 -10.99
CA LEU A 37 0.14 -5.34 -12.16
C LEU A 37 -1.37 -5.11 -11.89
N PHE A 38 -2.06 -6.17 -11.49
CA PHE A 38 -3.47 -6.11 -11.17
C PHE A 38 -3.77 -5.22 -9.96
N GLY A 39 -2.92 -5.32 -8.92
CA GLY A 39 -3.06 -4.51 -7.72
C GLY A 39 -3.07 -3.02 -8.03
N SER A 40 -2.11 -2.54 -8.82
CA SER A 40 -2.04 -1.13 -9.24
C SER A 40 -3.23 -0.73 -10.11
N ALA A 41 -3.60 -1.54 -11.10
CA ALA A 41 -4.73 -1.25 -11.98
C ALA A 41 -6.07 -1.17 -11.22
N LEU A 42 -6.32 -2.11 -10.31
CA LEU A 42 -7.53 -2.11 -9.48
C LEU A 42 -7.56 -0.91 -8.53
N HIS A 43 -6.42 -0.57 -7.94
CA HIS A 43 -6.24 0.56 -7.06
C HIS A 43 -6.63 1.87 -7.76
N GLU A 44 -6.04 2.15 -8.92
CA GLU A 44 -6.34 3.33 -9.73
C GLU A 44 -7.81 3.37 -10.17
N THR A 45 -8.40 2.22 -10.48
CA THR A 45 -9.82 2.11 -10.85
C THR A 45 -10.74 2.49 -9.69
N ILE A 46 -10.45 2.01 -8.47
CA ILE A 46 -11.23 2.36 -7.27
C ILE A 46 -11.04 3.83 -6.91
N GLN A 47 -9.84 4.35 -7.06
CA GLN A 47 -9.54 5.78 -6.82
C GLN A 47 -10.30 6.68 -7.78
N ALA A 48 -10.34 6.35 -9.08
CA ALA A 48 -11.14 7.10 -10.07
C ALA A 48 -12.63 7.12 -9.70
N TYR A 49 -13.17 5.98 -9.23
CA TYR A 49 -14.53 5.93 -8.71
C TYR A 49 -14.71 6.87 -7.50
N LEU A 50 -13.81 6.83 -6.51
CA LEU A 50 -13.92 7.63 -5.29
C LEU A 50 -13.84 9.14 -5.57
N VAL A 51 -12.99 9.56 -6.48
CA VAL A 51 -12.94 10.97 -6.93
C VAL A 51 -14.32 11.40 -7.45
N CYS A 52 -14.86 10.66 -8.42
CA CYS A 52 -16.18 10.97 -8.96
C CYS A 52 -17.29 10.90 -7.89
N TYR A 53 -17.21 9.91 -7.00
CA TYR A 53 -18.19 9.71 -5.92
C TYR A 53 -18.25 10.89 -4.95
N TYR A 54 -17.11 11.46 -4.56
CA TYR A 54 -17.05 12.57 -3.61
C TYR A 54 -17.22 13.94 -4.28
N GLU A 55 -16.59 14.15 -5.43
CA GLU A 55 -16.57 15.46 -6.10
C GLU A 55 -17.82 15.71 -6.97
N ARG A 56 -18.49 14.64 -7.40
CA ARG A 56 -19.70 14.73 -8.22
C ARG A 56 -20.89 14.05 -7.55
N THR A 57 -21.72 13.37 -8.32
CA THR A 57 -22.89 12.64 -7.83
C THR A 57 -22.63 11.15 -7.72
N ILE A 58 -23.38 10.47 -6.85
CA ILE A 58 -23.37 9.00 -6.75
C ILE A 58 -23.76 8.38 -8.09
N LYS A 59 -24.73 8.97 -8.79
CA LYS A 59 -25.19 8.48 -10.09
C LYS A 59 -24.10 8.55 -11.15
N GLU A 60 -23.34 9.64 -11.22
CA GLU A 60 -22.21 9.77 -12.15
C GLU A 60 -21.12 8.74 -11.83
N ALA A 61 -20.76 8.60 -10.55
CA ALA A 61 -19.78 7.60 -10.14
C ALA A 61 -20.22 6.16 -10.46
N ASP A 62 -21.50 5.83 -10.23
CA ASP A 62 -22.04 4.51 -10.54
C ASP A 62 -22.11 4.23 -12.05
N ASN A 63 -22.18 5.28 -12.88
CA ASN A 63 -22.16 5.19 -14.34
C ASN A 63 -20.76 5.16 -14.95
N LEU A 64 -19.70 5.34 -14.18
CA LEU A 64 -18.33 5.23 -14.72
C LEU A 64 -18.10 3.84 -15.34
N PRO A 65 -17.46 3.77 -16.51
CA PRO A 65 -17.13 2.50 -17.18
C PRO A 65 -15.94 1.82 -16.51
N LEU A 66 -16.10 1.42 -15.23
CA LEU A 66 -14.99 0.95 -14.40
C LEU A 66 -14.35 -0.34 -14.94
N ASN A 67 -15.08 -1.16 -15.67
CA ASN A 67 -14.50 -2.34 -16.30
C ASN A 67 -13.53 -1.96 -17.41
N ASP A 68 -13.89 -0.97 -18.24
CA ASP A 68 -13.03 -0.48 -19.31
C ASP A 68 -11.80 0.25 -18.73
N ILE A 69 -11.99 1.01 -17.64
CA ILE A 69 -10.87 1.64 -16.92
C ILE A 69 -9.93 0.56 -16.37
N LEU A 70 -10.44 -0.48 -15.74
CA LEU A 70 -9.61 -1.58 -15.21
C LEU A 70 -8.84 -2.28 -16.33
N GLN A 71 -9.51 -2.60 -17.44
CA GLN A 71 -8.87 -3.22 -18.59
C GLN A 71 -7.73 -2.35 -19.14
N TYR A 72 -8.01 -1.09 -19.40
CA TYR A 72 -7.03 -0.13 -19.89
C TYR A 72 -5.80 -0.03 -18.96
N ARG A 73 -6.03 0.08 -17.64
CA ARG A 73 -4.95 0.16 -16.65
C ARG A 73 -4.13 -1.13 -16.59
N MET A 74 -4.77 -2.28 -16.67
CA MET A 74 -4.06 -3.57 -16.72
C MET A 74 -3.18 -3.68 -17.98
N GLU A 75 -3.68 -3.26 -19.14
CA GLU A 75 -2.94 -3.28 -20.39
C GLU A 75 -1.75 -2.30 -20.35
N GLU A 76 -1.94 -1.09 -19.84
CA GLU A 76 -0.86 -0.11 -19.69
C GLU A 76 0.22 -0.57 -18.73
N ASN A 77 -0.17 -1.08 -17.56
CA ASN A 77 0.77 -1.64 -16.57
C ASN A 77 1.54 -2.85 -17.13
N TYR A 78 0.89 -3.67 -17.97
CA TYR A 78 1.55 -4.78 -18.67
C TYR A 78 2.62 -4.26 -19.64
N LYS A 79 2.27 -3.30 -20.52
CA LYS A 79 3.19 -2.70 -21.48
C LYS A 79 4.41 -2.09 -20.77
N GLN A 80 4.18 -1.33 -19.71
CA GLN A 80 5.24 -0.68 -18.94
C GLN A 80 6.16 -1.72 -18.28
N SER A 81 5.58 -2.75 -17.64
CA SER A 81 6.38 -3.82 -17.00
C SER A 81 7.17 -4.63 -18.03
N LYS A 82 6.57 -4.94 -19.19
CA LYS A 82 7.27 -5.65 -20.28
C LYS A 82 8.39 -4.80 -20.88
N ALA A 83 8.18 -3.50 -21.03
CA ALA A 83 9.22 -2.58 -21.51
C ALA A 83 10.40 -2.46 -20.53
N GLN A 84 10.10 -2.49 -19.22
CA GLN A 84 11.11 -2.36 -18.16
C GLN A 84 11.90 -3.65 -17.92
N HIS A 85 11.27 -4.81 -18.00
CA HIS A 85 11.83 -6.10 -17.56
C HIS A 85 12.02 -7.12 -18.71
N GLY A 86 11.57 -6.80 -19.92
CA GLY A 86 11.72 -7.70 -21.08
C GLY A 86 11.08 -9.06 -20.85
N ASP A 87 11.83 -10.12 -21.19
CA ASP A 87 11.37 -11.51 -21.06
C ASP A 87 11.31 -12.01 -19.63
N ASP A 88 11.96 -11.32 -18.70
CA ASP A 88 11.88 -11.60 -17.26
C ASP A 88 10.51 -11.30 -16.65
N PHE A 89 9.63 -10.59 -17.37
CA PHE A 89 8.26 -10.34 -16.95
C PHE A 89 7.31 -11.41 -17.51
N GLU A 90 7.10 -12.44 -16.71
CA GLU A 90 6.34 -13.63 -17.07
C GLU A 90 4.84 -13.51 -16.68
N VAL A 91 4.09 -12.70 -17.41
CA VAL A 91 2.63 -12.60 -17.22
C VAL A 91 1.93 -13.04 -18.51
N THR A 92 1.03 -14.00 -18.39
CA THR A 92 0.33 -14.61 -19.53
C THR A 92 -1.04 -13.99 -19.78
N LEU A 93 -1.55 -14.10 -21.01
CA LEU A 93 -2.91 -13.66 -21.35
C LEU A 93 -4.02 -14.39 -20.56
N PRO A 94 -3.94 -15.71 -20.32
CA PRO A 94 -4.90 -16.38 -19.44
C PRO A 94 -4.92 -15.82 -18.02
N GLU A 95 -3.77 -15.55 -17.41
CA GLU A 95 -3.71 -14.89 -16.09
C GLU A 95 -4.33 -13.50 -16.13
N MET A 96 -4.02 -12.69 -17.14
CA MET A 96 -4.61 -11.36 -17.31
C MET A 96 -6.15 -11.45 -17.35
N LYS A 97 -6.71 -12.39 -18.10
CA LYS A 97 -8.17 -12.59 -18.20
C LYS A 97 -8.77 -13.02 -16.86
N GLU A 98 -8.13 -13.94 -16.15
CA GLU A 98 -8.59 -14.40 -14.83
C GLU A 98 -8.64 -13.23 -13.84
N PHE A 99 -7.54 -12.47 -13.75
CA PHE A 99 -7.44 -11.35 -12.83
C PHE A 99 -8.40 -10.21 -13.18
N PHE A 100 -8.59 -9.94 -14.46
CA PHE A 100 -9.60 -8.98 -14.93
C PHE A 100 -11.01 -9.38 -14.48
N GLN A 101 -11.40 -10.65 -14.65
CA GLN A 101 -12.70 -11.14 -14.20
C GLN A 101 -12.86 -11.04 -12.67
N ASP A 102 -11.80 -11.32 -11.91
CA ASP A 102 -11.79 -11.10 -10.47
C ASP A 102 -11.98 -9.62 -10.11
N GLY A 103 -11.37 -8.73 -10.87
CA GLY A 103 -11.52 -7.28 -10.72
C GLY A 103 -12.95 -6.80 -10.94
N ILE A 104 -13.62 -7.27 -12.00
CA ILE A 104 -15.05 -7.00 -12.26
C ILE A 104 -15.90 -7.39 -11.03
N ASN A 105 -15.64 -8.57 -10.46
CA ASN A 105 -16.37 -9.05 -9.30
C ASN A 105 -16.12 -8.18 -8.05
N ILE A 106 -14.89 -7.71 -7.86
CA ILE A 106 -14.53 -6.78 -6.78
C ILE A 106 -15.23 -5.44 -6.97
N ILE A 107 -15.18 -4.85 -8.16
CA ILE A 107 -15.81 -3.57 -8.48
C ILE A 107 -17.32 -3.63 -8.25
N LYS A 108 -17.96 -4.71 -8.68
CA LYS A 108 -19.40 -4.93 -8.44
C LYS A 108 -19.75 -4.93 -6.96
N GLU A 109 -18.96 -5.61 -6.13
CA GLU A 109 -19.20 -5.67 -4.69
C GLU A 109 -18.83 -4.33 -4.02
N PHE A 110 -17.77 -3.66 -4.47
CA PHE A 110 -17.36 -2.35 -4.00
C PHE A 110 -18.49 -1.32 -4.20
N LYS A 111 -19.07 -1.24 -5.40
CA LYS A 111 -20.21 -0.34 -5.69
C LYS A 111 -21.40 -0.58 -4.77
N LYS A 112 -21.70 -1.83 -4.41
CA LYS A 112 -22.77 -2.18 -3.47
C LYS A 112 -22.46 -1.74 -2.04
N LYS A 113 -21.22 -1.82 -1.59
CA LYS A 113 -20.80 -1.62 -0.20
C LYS A 113 -20.12 -0.28 0.05
N LYS A 114 -19.97 0.57 -0.98
CA LYS A 114 -19.28 1.86 -0.88
C LYS A 114 -19.72 2.72 0.29
N GLY A 115 -21.02 2.87 0.52
CA GLY A 115 -21.55 3.72 1.58
C GLY A 115 -21.20 3.27 3.00
N SER A 116 -20.89 1.97 3.21
CA SER A 116 -20.45 1.48 4.52
C SER A 116 -18.95 1.70 4.79
N HIS A 117 -18.15 1.88 3.76
CA HIS A 117 -16.72 2.13 3.86
C HIS A 117 -16.36 3.59 3.58
N PHE A 118 -17.12 4.23 2.72
CA PHE A 118 -16.92 5.59 2.24
C PHE A 118 -18.21 6.40 2.42
N PRO A 119 -18.59 6.78 3.65
CA PRO A 119 -19.79 7.57 3.89
C PRO A 119 -19.66 8.95 3.23
N LYS A 120 -20.64 9.33 2.41
CA LYS A 120 -20.63 10.65 1.74
C LYS A 120 -21.15 11.77 2.64
N LYS A 121 -22.10 11.47 3.53
CA LYS A 121 -22.65 12.46 4.45
C LYS A 121 -21.58 12.94 5.43
N ASN A 122 -21.42 14.25 5.53
CA ASN A 122 -20.45 14.91 6.42
C ASN A 122 -18.98 14.51 6.19
N THR A 123 -18.67 13.88 5.04
CA THR A 123 -17.32 13.44 4.72
C THR A 123 -16.90 14.04 3.38
N GLU A 124 -15.67 14.53 3.31
CA GLU A 124 -15.04 14.98 2.07
C GLU A 124 -13.79 14.17 1.78
N LEU A 125 -13.46 14.07 0.51
CA LEU A 125 -12.20 13.52 0.04
C LEU A 125 -11.13 14.62 0.11
N LEU A 126 -10.13 14.48 0.99
CA LEU A 126 -8.98 15.38 0.99
C LEU A 126 -8.04 15.10 -0.19
N GLY A 127 -8.04 13.88 -0.68
CA GLY A 127 -7.32 13.49 -1.88
C GLY A 127 -7.13 11.98 -2.00
N ILE A 128 -6.66 11.60 -3.19
CA ILE A 128 -6.09 10.29 -3.51
C ILE A 128 -4.61 10.46 -3.78
N GLU A 129 -3.81 9.41 -3.55
CA GLU A 129 -2.34 9.46 -3.69
C GLU A 129 -1.75 10.70 -3.00
N VAL A 130 -2.27 11.02 -1.80
CA VAL A 130 -1.84 12.21 -1.07
C VAL A 130 -0.38 12.06 -0.68
N SER A 131 0.48 12.92 -1.24
CA SER A 131 1.90 12.89 -0.96
C SER A 131 2.20 13.27 0.48
N LEU A 132 3.10 12.53 1.09
CA LEU A 132 3.67 12.78 2.41
C LEU A 132 5.17 13.01 2.24
N ASN A 133 5.66 14.17 2.70
CA ASN A 133 7.05 14.58 2.54
C ASN A 133 7.56 15.18 3.86
N TYR A 134 7.75 14.35 4.87
CA TYR A 134 8.11 14.80 6.21
C TYR A 134 9.64 14.90 6.37
N PRO A 135 10.18 16.07 6.81
CA PRO A 135 11.61 16.22 7.06
C PRO A 135 12.05 15.36 8.23
N MET A 136 13.19 14.68 8.05
CA MET A 136 13.82 13.80 9.02
C MET A 136 15.22 14.34 9.38
N PRO A 137 15.78 13.96 10.54
CA PRO A 137 17.17 14.28 10.87
C PRO A 137 18.16 13.83 9.77
N GLY A 138 19.34 14.45 9.70
CA GLY A 138 20.39 14.04 8.80
C GLY A 138 20.10 14.35 7.32
N ASN A 139 19.62 15.55 7.01
CA ASN A 139 19.33 15.96 5.63
C ASN A 139 18.50 14.94 4.83
N MET A 140 17.56 14.29 5.48
CA MET A 140 16.68 13.26 4.91
C MET A 140 15.21 13.69 4.95
N LYS A 141 14.38 13.02 4.18
CA LYS A 141 12.92 13.13 4.24
C LYS A 141 12.24 11.78 4.09
N PHE A 142 11.18 11.59 4.87
CA PHE A 142 10.29 10.45 4.71
C PHE A 142 9.27 10.77 3.62
N ASN A 143 9.23 9.91 2.60
CA ASN A 143 8.32 10.04 1.48
C ASN A 143 7.31 8.89 1.46
N GLY A 144 6.08 9.20 1.17
CA GLY A 144 5.02 8.20 0.97
C GLY A 144 3.85 8.78 0.20
N TYR A 145 2.95 7.90 -0.19
CA TYR A 145 1.68 8.27 -0.79
C TYR A 145 0.57 7.54 -0.04
N MET A 146 -0.44 8.29 0.34
CA MET A 146 -1.62 7.76 1.02
C MET A 146 -2.73 7.59 0.01
N ASP A 147 -3.19 6.37 -0.17
CA ASP A 147 -4.11 6.00 -1.25
C ASP A 147 -5.40 6.80 -1.23
N VAL A 148 -6.02 6.96 -0.05
CA VAL A 148 -7.24 7.75 0.14
C VAL A 148 -7.18 8.44 1.49
N VAL A 149 -7.43 9.74 1.51
CA VAL A 149 -7.54 10.52 2.75
C VAL A 149 -8.90 11.19 2.80
N LEU A 150 -9.68 10.87 3.84
CA LEU A 150 -11.01 11.40 4.10
C LEU A 150 -11.02 12.29 5.33
N HIS A 151 -11.86 13.32 5.32
CA HIS A 151 -12.09 14.20 6.46
C HIS A 151 -13.58 14.21 6.82
N ASN A 152 -13.88 14.01 8.09
CA ASN A 152 -15.23 14.15 8.62
C ASN A 152 -15.43 15.58 9.13
N LYS A 153 -16.25 16.35 8.44
CA LYS A 153 -16.49 17.79 8.71
C LYS A 153 -17.15 18.09 10.07
N VAL A 154 -17.82 17.11 10.66
CA VAL A 154 -18.50 17.29 11.95
C VAL A 154 -17.57 17.00 13.12
N THR A 155 -16.79 15.91 13.03
CA THR A 155 -15.92 15.48 14.12
C THR A 155 -14.50 16.02 13.99
N GLY A 156 -14.13 16.56 12.84
CA GLY A 156 -12.77 16.97 12.50
C GLY A 156 -11.79 15.80 12.41
N ARG A 157 -12.30 14.56 12.32
CA ARG A 157 -11.44 13.37 12.19
C ARG A 157 -10.99 13.16 10.76
N VAL A 158 -9.75 12.77 10.61
CA VAL A 158 -9.18 12.35 9.34
C VAL A 158 -9.04 10.84 9.33
N LYS A 159 -9.39 10.20 8.22
CA LYS A 159 -9.16 8.77 8.01
C LYS A 159 -8.22 8.57 6.83
N ILE A 160 -7.11 7.90 7.07
CA ILE A 160 -6.17 7.44 6.05
C ILE A 160 -6.49 5.98 5.74
N ILE A 161 -6.81 5.70 4.48
CA ILE A 161 -7.15 4.36 4.02
C ILE A 161 -6.09 3.93 3.01
N ASP A 162 -5.54 2.75 3.23
CA ASP A 162 -4.62 2.08 2.31
C ASP A 162 -5.34 0.87 1.69
N ILE A 163 -5.43 0.85 0.37
CA ILE A 163 -6.14 -0.18 -0.38
C ILE A 163 -5.16 -1.31 -0.72
N LYS A 164 -5.51 -2.53 -0.41
CA LYS A 164 -4.68 -3.71 -0.74
C LYS A 164 -5.50 -4.76 -1.47
N SER A 165 -4.95 -5.33 -2.54
CA SER A 165 -5.50 -6.53 -3.14
C SER A 165 -4.88 -7.77 -2.48
N ALA A 166 -5.70 -8.83 -2.32
CA ALA A 166 -5.24 -10.10 -1.78
C ALA A 166 -6.08 -11.24 -2.35
N SER A 167 -5.51 -12.44 -2.47
CA SER A 167 -6.27 -13.60 -2.98
C SER A 167 -7.48 -13.88 -2.09
N PHE A 168 -7.30 -14.19 -0.81
CA PHE A 168 -8.39 -14.53 0.12
C PHE A 168 -8.58 -13.54 1.27
N GLY A 169 -7.87 -12.40 1.24
CA GLY A 169 -7.83 -11.43 2.31
C GLY A 169 -6.73 -11.72 3.33
N TRP A 170 -6.73 -10.97 4.45
CA TRP A 170 -5.72 -11.10 5.50
C TRP A 170 -6.23 -11.95 6.66
N ASN A 171 -5.50 -13.01 6.96
CA ASN A 171 -5.70 -13.85 8.12
C ASN A 171 -5.03 -13.23 9.38
N LYS A 172 -5.13 -13.90 10.53
CA LYS A 172 -4.57 -13.41 11.80
C LYS A 172 -3.06 -13.17 11.75
N TYR A 173 -2.32 -13.98 11.03
CA TYR A 173 -0.86 -13.85 10.91
C TYR A 173 -0.47 -12.65 10.04
N GLN A 174 -1.16 -12.43 8.92
CA GLN A 174 -0.95 -11.27 8.07
C GLN A 174 -1.32 -9.96 8.76
N LYS A 175 -2.38 -9.96 9.59
CA LYS A 175 -2.78 -8.79 10.40
C LYS A 175 -1.78 -8.51 11.53
N ALA A 176 -1.11 -9.53 12.06
CA ALA A 176 -0.07 -9.39 13.08
C ALA A 176 1.31 -9.02 12.49
N ASP A 177 1.51 -9.18 11.20
CA ASP A 177 2.77 -8.89 10.51
C ASP A 177 3.08 -7.39 10.52
N LYS A 178 4.10 -7.00 11.26
CA LYS A 178 4.53 -5.60 11.39
C LYS A 178 4.99 -5.02 10.06
N ASN A 179 5.63 -5.84 9.21
CA ASN A 179 6.02 -5.43 7.86
C ASN A 179 4.83 -5.16 6.91
N LYS A 180 3.61 -5.44 7.34
CA LYS A 180 2.39 -5.06 6.61
C LYS A 180 1.69 -3.89 7.29
N THR A 181 1.76 -3.81 8.62
CA THR A 181 0.92 -2.88 9.40
C THR A 181 1.61 -1.57 9.75
N ASN A 182 2.94 -1.54 9.79
CA ASN A 182 3.72 -0.35 10.18
C ASN A 182 3.60 0.82 9.18
N GLN A 183 3.26 0.56 7.92
CA GLN A 183 3.07 1.61 6.90
C GLN A 183 2.10 2.69 7.37
N LEU A 184 0.91 2.28 7.77
CA LEU A 184 -0.12 3.22 8.21
C LEU A 184 0.21 3.91 9.53
N LEU A 185 1.02 3.28 10.40
CA LEU A 185 1.46 3.91 11.64
C LEU A 185 2.41 5.08 11.36
N LEU A 186 3.36 4.90 10.43
CA LEU A 186 4.26 5.97 9.99
C LEU A 186 3.51 7.06 9.24
N TYR A 187 2.58 6.69 8.36
CA TYR A 187 1.74 7.67 7.66
C TYR A 187 0.92 8.50 8.64
N LYS A 188 0.26 7.87 9.62
CA LYS A 188 -0.47 8.56 10.69
C LYS A 188 0.42 9.56 11.43
N GLN A 189 1.60 9.11 11.86
CA GLN A 189 2.53 9.92 12.65
C GLN A 189 3.06 11.13 11.86
N PHE A 190 3.50 10.91 10.64
CA PHE A 190 4.11 11.98 9.86
C PHE A 190 3.07 12.92 9.25
N PHE A 191 1.92 12.41 8.85
CA PHE A 191 0.81 13.24 8.40
C PHE A 191 0.26 14.14 9.52
N ALA A 192 0.15 13.61 10.75
CA ALA A 192 -0.22 14.39 11.91
C ALA A 192 0.72 15.58 12.11
N LYS A 193 2.03 15.35 12.01
CA LYS A 193 3.06 16.40 12.18
C LYS A 193 3.14 17.36 10.99
N GLU A 194 3.00 16.84 9.75
CA GLU A 194 3.08 17.68 8.54
C GLU A 194 1.89 18.63 8.44
N ARG A 195 0.72 18.23 8.92
CA ARG A 195 -0.53 18.99 8.82
C ARG A 195 -0.96 19.65 10.13
N ASP A 196 -0.15 19.55 11.16
CA ASP A 196 -0.47 20.04 12.53
C ASP A 196 -1.85 19.53 13.04
N ILE A 197 -2.14 18.25 12.78
CA ILE A 197 -3.39 17.62 13.21
C ILE A 197 -3.11 16.79 14.48
N PRO A 198 -3.92 16.91 15.54
CA PRO A 198 -3.80 16.03 16.71
C PRO A 198 -3.88 14.55 16.31
N ILE A 199 -2.91 13.75 16.72
CA ILE A 199 -2.75 12.36 16.26
C ILE A 199 -3.93 11.46 16.62
N ASP A 200 -4.65 11.78 17.70
CA ASP A 200 -5.88 11.10 18.12
C ASP A 200 -7.08 11.40 17.21
N LYS A 201 -7.00 12.45 16.39
CA LYS A 201 -7.97 12.76 15.35
C LYS A 201 -7.75 12.00 14.05
N ILE A 202 -6.62 11.27 13.91
CA ILE A 202 -6.30 10.50 12.70
C ILE A 202 -6.57 9.02 12.94
N GLU A 203 -7.44 8.46 12.12
CA GLU A 203 -7.74 7.03 12.02
C GLU A 203 -7.01 6.43 10.83
N VAL A 204 -6.62 5.16 10.94
CA VAL A 204 -5.94 4.44 9.86
C VAL A 204 -6.60 3.08 9.62
N GLU A 205 -6.75 2.71 8.35
CA GLU A 205 -7.50 1.54 7.96
C GLU A 205 -6.93 0.93 6.67
N TYR A 206 -6.83 -0.38 6.63
CA TYR A 206 -6.62 -1.14 5.40
C TYR A 206 -7.97 -1.57 4.83
N LEU A 207 -8.22 -1.26 3.57
CA LEU A 207 -9.30 -1.84 2.78
C LEU A 207 -8.73 -2.96 1.91
N ILE A 208 -9.01 -4.19 2.27
CA ILE A 208 -8.47 -5.37 1.60
C ILE A 208 -9.52 -5.92 0.63
N LEU A 209 -9.20 -5.88 -0.66
CA LEU A 209 -10.02 -6.34 -1.76
C LEU A 209 -9.67 -7.80 -2.07
N LYS A 210 -10.61 -8.71 -1.82
CA LYS A 210 -10.39 -10.14 -2.01
C LYS A 210 -10.69 -10.56 -3.44
N ARG A 211 -9.70 -11.10 -4.10
CA ARG A 211 -9.81 -11.63 -5.45
C ARG A 211 -10.66 -12.90 -5.51
N LYS A 212 -10.40 -13.82 -4.60
CA LYS A 212 -11.10 -15.11 -4.50
C LYS A 212 -11.93 -15.17 -3.21
N LEU A 213 -12.97 -15.99 -3.26
CA LEU A 213 -13.72 -16.42 -2.09
C LEU A 213 -13.49 -17.92 -1.96
N TYR A 214 -13.61 -18.43 -0.73
CA TYR A 214 -13.48 -19.88 -0.51
C TYR A 214 -14.69 -20.61 -1.13
N GLU A 215 -14.44 -21.70 -1.79
CA GLU A 215 -15.47 -22.59 -2.32
C GLU A 215 -16.05 -23.44 -1.19
N ASN A 216 -17.28 -23.91 -1.37
CA ASN A 216 -17.96 -24.84 -0.45
C ASN A 216 -18.12 -24.35 1.01
N ILE A 217 -18.19 -23.02 1.21
CA ILE A 217 -18.48 -22.43 2.51
C ILE A 217 -19.95 -22.01 2.57
N GLN A 218 -20.67 -22.49 3.58
CA GLN A 218 -22.11 -22.22 3.78
C GLN A 218 -22.39 -20.75 4.22
N TYR A 219 -21.39 -20.03 4.73
CA TYR A 219 -21.56 -18.66 5.21
C TYR A 219 -21.33 -17.61 4.12
N PRO A 220 -22.10 -16.52 4.11
CA PRO A 220 -21.88 -15.40 3.20
C PRO A 220 -20.48 -14.83 3.37
N GLN A 221 -19.71 -14.78 2.32
CA GLN A 221 -18.37 -14.21 2.33
C GLN A 221 -18.39 -12.78 1.79
N LYS A 222 -17.52 -11.93 2.34
CA LYS A 222 -17.35 -10.55 1.91
C LYS A 222 -16.07 -10.41 1.09
N ARG A 223 -16.14 -9.79 -0.09
CA ARG A 223 -14.95 -9.45 -0.88
C ARG A 223 -14.19 -8.25 -0.31
N LEU A 224 -14.86 -7.40 0.46
CA LEU A 224 -14.24 -6.27 1.13
C LEU A 224 -13.97 -6.64 2.58
N GLN A 225 -12.73 -6.52 3.00
CA GLN A 225 -12.31 -6.74 4.38
C GLN A 225 -11.63 -5.48 4.90
N VAL A 226 -12.08 -5.01 6.05
CA VAL A 226 -11.48 -3.87 6.74
C VAL A 226 -10.59 -4.37 7.88
N PHE A 227 -9.46 -3.70 8.05
CA PHE A 227 -8.57 -3.94 9.16
C PHE A 227 -7.91 -2.64 9.62
N SER A 228 -8.13 -2.27 10.89
CA SER A 228 -7.47 -1.13 11.52
C SER A 228 -6.37 -1.66 12.45
N PRO A 229 -5.09 -1.41 12.17
CA PRO A 229 -4.01 -1.82 13.05
C PRO A 229 -4.02 -1.02 14.35
N ALA A 230 -3.52 -1.62 15.43
CA ALA A 230 -3.31 -0.90 16.68
C ALA A 230 -2.33 0.27 16.45
N SER A 231 -2.84 1.49 16.46
CA SER A 231 -2.12 2.72 16.12
C SER A 231 -2.04 3.74 17.26
N GLY A 232 -2.03 3.25 18.51
CA GLY A 232 -1.78 4.06 19.71
C GLY A 232 -0.28 4.39 19.89
N LYS A 233 0.01 5.31 20.81
CA LYS A 233 1.39 5.77 21.12
C LYS A 233 2.42 4.62 21.26
N PRO A 234 2.16 3.51 21.98
CA PRO A 234 3.15 2.44 22.11
C PRO A 234 3.53 1.80 20.77
N SER A 235 2.53 1.54 19.90
CA SER A 235 2.78 0.95 18.58
C SER A 235 3.55 1.91 17.67
N ILE A 236 3.19 3.18 17.69
CA ILE A 236 3.87 4.23 16.92
C ILE A 236 5.32 4.41 17.40
N ASN A 237 5.54 4.51 18.71
CA ASN A 237 6.90 4.65 19.24
C ASN A 237 7.79 3.45 18.90
N LYS A 238 7.22 2.25 18.86
CA LYS A 238 7.97 1.06 18.47
C LYS A 238 8.43 1.12 17.01
N VAL A 239 7.55 1.52 16.09
CA VAL A 239 7.94 1.63 14.67
C VAL A 239 8.89 2.81 14.43
N LEU A 240 8.72 3.92 15.12
CA LEU A 240 9.62 5.09 15.01
C LEU A 240 11.04 4.73 15.47
N ARG A 241 11.19 4.01 16.60
CA ARG A 241 12.49 3.53 17.05
C ARG A 241 13.14 2.63 16.00
N ARG A 242 12.38 1.71 15.42
CA ARG A 242 12.87 0.81 14.39
C ARG A 242 13.26 1.56 13.09
N LEU A 243 12.51 2.60 12.73
CA LEU A 243 12.86 3.50 11.63
C LEU A 243 14.14 4.30 11.92
N GLN A 244 14.35 4.71 13.17
CA GLN A 244 15.58 5.37 13.59
C GLN A 244 16.78 4.44 13.47
N GLU A 245 16.68 3.20 13.93
CA GLU A 245 17.74 2.17 13.77
C GLU A 245 18.10 1.99 12.27
N PHE A 246 17.09 1.95 11.38
CA PHE A 246 17.32 1.91 9.93
C PHE A 246 18.11 3.12 9.43
N MET A 247 17.75 4.31 9.90
CA MET A 247 18.42 5.53 9.47
C MET A 247 19.88 5.57 9.95
N GLU A 248 20.12 5.19 11.21
CA GLU A 248 21.45 5.19 11.83
C GLU A 248 22.38 4.14 11.20
N GLU A 249 21.84 2.98 10.78
CA GLU A 249 22.63 1.92 10.13
C GLU A 249 22.92 2.23 8.67
N CYS A 250 21.97 2.85 7.96
CA CYS A 250 21.99 2.93 6.51
C CYS A 250 22.40 4.29 5.94
N TYR A 251 22.35 5.37 6.75
CA TYR A 251 22.58 6.73 6.26
C TYR A 251 23.52 7.52 7.15
N ASP A 252 24.37 8.32 6.53
CA ASP A 252 25.21 9.29 7.23
C ASP A 252 24.41 10.57 7.59
N LYS A 253 25.06 11.50 8.31
CA LYS A 253 24.47 12.78 8.72
C LYS A 253 24.03 13.68 7.55
N ASP A 254 24.56 13.46 6.37
CA ASP A 254 24.25 14.21 5.16
C ASP A 254 23.16 13.54 4.31
N GLY A 255 22.68 12.37 4.75
CA GLY A 255 21.63 11.58 4.10
C GLY A 255 22.12 10.74 2.94
N ASN A 256 23.42 10.44 2.87
CA ASN A 256 23.99 9.51 1.92
C ASN A 256 23.94 8.09 2.49
N ILE A 257 23.81 7.11 1.61
CA ILE A 257 23.86 5.69 2.02
C ILE A 257 25.27 5.34 2.49
N ILE A 258 25.38 4.72 3.65
CA ILE A 258 26.62 4.21 4.20
C ILE A 258 26.95 2.87 3.51
N PRO A 259 28.08 2.72 2.82
CA PRO A 259 28.52 1.42 2.33
C PRO A 259 28.93 0.55 3.53
N ASN A 260 28.16 -0.49 3.79
CA ASN A 260 28.36 -1.40 4.92
C ASN A 260 28.12 -2.85 4.49
N ASP A 261 28.70 -3.80 5.21
CA ASP A 261 28.40 -5.23 5.08
C ASP A 261 27.10 -5.58 5.81
N TYR A 262 25.97 -5.31 5.13
CA TYR A 262 24.66 -5.60 5.68
C TYR A 262 24.43 -7.09 5.82
N GLN A 263 24.12 -7.51 7.04
CA GLN A 263 23.97 -8.93 7.36
C GLN A 263 22.72 -9.55 6.74
N LYS A 264 22.82 -10.80 6.32
CA LYS A 264 21.68 -11.63 5.96
C LYS A 264 20.81 -11.86 7.19
N CYS A 265 19.47 -11.85 7.00
CA CYS A 265 18.55 -12.10 8.10
C CYS A 265 18.74 -13.52 8.68
N GLU A 266 18.35 -13.76 9.94
CA GLU A 266 18.40 -15.07 10.59
C GLU A 266 17.72 -16.19 9.78
N LYS A 267 16.72 -15.84 8.98
CA LYS A 267 15.99 -16.75 8.08
C LYS A 267 16.59 -16.85 6.68
N HIS A 268 17.86 -16.47 6.49
CA HIS A 268 18.49 -16.42 5.16
C HIS A 268 18.40 -17.74 4.38
N LYS A 269 18.47 -18.91 5.04
CA LYS A 269 18.30 -20.25 4.42
C LYS A 269 16.91 -20.48 3.83
N LYS A 270 15.87 -19.75 4.30
CA LYS A 270 14.48 -19.80 3.83
C LYS A 270 14.06 -18.55 3.06
N CYS A 271 14.91 -17.53 3.04
CA CYS A 271 14.69 -16.30 2.30
C CYS A 271 15.04 -16.57 0.84
N ARG A 272 14.05 -16.49 -0.06
CA ARG A 272 14.26 -16.70 -1.51
C ARG A 272 15.40 -15.86 -2.07
N LEU A 273 15.54 -14.62 -1.59
CA LEU A 273 16.56 -13.67 -2.05
C LEU A 273 17.95 -13.91 -1.46
N CYS A 274 18.05 -14.57 -0.30
CA CYS A 274 19.34 -14.86 0.36
C CYS A 274 19.84 -16.29 0.09
N LYS A 275 18.97 -17.15 -0.46
CA LYS A 275 19.28 -18.58 -0.67
C LYS A 275 20.07 -18.80 -1.94
N ASP A 276 19.83 -17.97 -2.96
CA ASP A 276 20.38 -18.13 -4.30
C ASP A 276 21.57 -17.16 -4.55
N LEU A 277 22.04 -16.47 -3.50
CA LEU A 277 23.17 -15.56 -3.44
C LEU A 277 24.13 -15.97 -2.31
#